data_e0b6091942cc033de94d3fa911ec4d75
#
_entry.id   e0b6091942cc033de94d3fa911ec4d75
#
_cell.length_a   1.000
_cell.length_b   1.000
_cell.length_c   1.000
_cell.angle_alpha   90.00
_cell.angle_beta   90.00
_cell.angle_gamma   90.00
#
_symmetry.space_group_name_H-M   'P 1'
#
loop_
_entity.id
_entity.type
_entity.pdbx_description
1 polymer ?
#
loop_
_entity_poly.entity_id
_entity_poly.type
_entity_poly.pdbx_seq_one_letter_code
_entity_poly.pdbx_strand_id
1 'polypeptide(L)'
;MIKKTRTLLLSFLLITISFITLTGCDQTASSKEKDATDKIIRIGFQKFGTLNILKAEGTLEKVLEPKGYKVKWTEFPGGPQLLEALNVGSLDLGHTGEAPPIFAQAAGAPIVYFANEPTNPKGEAILVPKDSPIQSVKDLKGKKIALNKGSNVHYLLVQALEEYGIQYEEIEPVFLAPADARAAFEQGSVDAWVIWDPFFAEAEAKTGARILVDGTGLVQNREFFLASKSFAEKHSELLDIVYKEIEKAERKTIENKAEVAAFLSPQLGIEAETLEKVLERRTFGIEKITKKTIEEQQKIADKFYELQLIPKKIDTSEALLKVDS
;
A
#
# COMPACT_ATOMS: atom_id res chain seq x y z
N MET A 1 -71.48 -11.54 5.01
CA MET A 1 -72.56 -10.53 5.05
C MET A 1 -71.98 -9.18 4.70
N ILE A 2 -72.36 -8.71 3.54
CA ILE A 2 -72.90 -7.39 3.21
C ILE A 2 -71.87 -6.29 3.15
N LYS A 3 -71.49 -5.89 2.03
CA LYS A 3 -71.95 -4.99 0.94
C LYS A 3 -71.32 -3.61 1.02
N LYS A 4 -70.69 -3.27 -0.09
CA LYS A 4 -71.12 -2.23 -1.08
C LYS A 4 -70.75 -0.80 -0.60
N THR A 5 -70.39 0.14 -1.39
CA THR A 5 -70.37 0.44 -2.83
C THR A 5 -69.69 1.80 -3.03
N ARG A 6 -68.98 1.94 -4.17
CA ARG A 6 -69.09 3.00 -5.16
C ARG A 6 -69.20 4.45 -4.66
N THR A 7 -68.41 5.37 -5.18
CA THR A 7 -68.81 6.16 -6.34
C THR A 7 -67.67 7.02 -6.89
N LEU A 8 -67.48 6.96 -8.18
CA LEU A 8 -66.87 7.92 -9.07
C LEU A 8 -67.47 9.31 -8.93
N LEU A 9 -66.69 10.36 -9.10
CA LEU A 9 -67.13 11.52 -9.87
C LEU A 9 -65.92 12.29 -10.40
N LEU A 10 -65.88 12.34 -11.73
CA LEU A 10 -65.14 13.24 -12.58
C LEU A 10 -65.56 14.69 -12.26
N SER A 11 -64.62 15.60 -12.38
CA SER A 11 -64.94 16.95 -12.87
C SER A 11 -63.71 17.54 -13.54
N PHE A 12 -63.86 17.66 -14.83
CA PHE A 12 -63.19 18.50 -15.79
C PHE A 12 -63.29 19.96 -15.44
N LEU A 13 -62.21 20.75 -15.61
CA LEU A 13 -62.26 22.10 -16.15
C LEU A 13 -60.83 22.64 -16.36
N LEU A 14 -60.36 22.64 -17.60
CA LEU A 14 -60.13 23.78 -18.51
C LEU A 14 -59.09 24.81 -18.06
N ILE A 15 -57.93 24.72 -18.65
CA ILE A 15 -57.25 25.67 -19.57
C ILE A 15 -57.11 27.10 -19.07
N THR A 16 -55.89 27.53 -18.83
CA THR A 16 -55.36 28.77 -19.40
C THR A 16 -53.86 28.64 -19.71
N ILE A 17 -53.58 28.80 -20.97
CA ILE A 17 -52.27 28.97 -21.59
C ILE A 17 -51.75 30.35 -21.16
N SER A 18 -50.59 30.41 -20.56
CA SER A 18 -49.74 31.60 -20.55
C SER A 18 -48.34 31.26 -20.97
N PHE A 19 -48.07 31.56 -22.23
CA PHE A 19 -46.73 31.69 -22.79
C PHE A 19 -46.00 32.79 -22.04
N ILE A 20 -44.95 32.43 -21.30
CA ILE A 20 -43.90 33.35 -20.97
C ILE A 20 -42.61 32.74 -21.44
N THR A 21 -42.11 33.25 -22.56
CA THR A 21 -40.77 33.12 -23.07
C THR A 21 -39.86 33.79 -22.04
N LEU A 22 -39.01 33.02 -21.40
CA LEU A 22 -37.78 33.49 -20.79
C LEU A 22 -36.63 32.73 -21.39
N THR A 23 -36.07 33.35 -22.41
CA THR A 23 -34.71 33.15 -22.85
C THR A 23 -33.76 33.52 -21.72
N GLY A 24 -32.75 32.70 -21.52
CA GLY A 24 -31.58 33.19 -20.82
C GLY A 24 -30.90 32.17 -19.95
N CYS A 25 -29.80 31.63 -20.47
CA CYS A 25 -28.53 31.33 -19.81
C CYS A 25 -28.61 30.60 -18.45
N ASP A 26 -28.18 29.38 -18.41
CA ASP A 26 -26.87 29.15 -17.80
C ASP A 26 -26.37 27.71 -18.05
N GLN A 27 -25.56 27.57 -19.08
CA GLN A 27 -24.77 26.37 -19.34
C GLN A 27 -23.33 26.54 -18.79
N THR A 28 -23.17 27.21 -17.65
CA THR A 28 -21.84 27.48 -17.09
C THR A 28 -21.60 26.88 -15.71
N ALA A 29 -22.59 26.21 -15.11
CA ALA A 29 -22.41 25.62 -13.78
C ALA A 29 -21.86 24.16 -13.81
N SER A 30 -21.96 23.46 -14.94
CA SER A 30 -21.54 22.04 -15.02
C SER A 30 -20.07 21.82 -15.34
N SER A 31 -19.36 22.86 -15.86
CA SER A 31 -17.93 22.73 -16.20
C SER A 31 -17.01 23.03 -15.02
N LYS A 32 -17.46 23.82 -14.04
CA LYS A 32 -16.63 24.18 -12.86
C LYS A 32 -16.54 23.09 -11.81
N GLU A 33 -17.55 22.23 -11.68
CA GLU A 33 -17.52 21.14 -10.72
C GLU A 33 -16.70 19.93 -11.23
N LYS A 34 -16.70 19.67 -12.52
CA LYS A 34 -15.82 18.66 -13.15
C LYS A 34 -14.36 19.06 -13.10
N ASP A 35 -14.03 20.32 -13.30
CA ASP A 35 -12.68 20.86 -13.21
C ASP A 35 -12.10 20.80 -11.80
N ALA A 36 -12.94 20.92 -10.75
CA ALA A 36 -12.49 20.89 -9.36
C ALA A 36 -12.17 19.46 -8.86
N THR A 37 -12.86 18.44 -9.38
CA THR A 37 -12.59 17.04 -9.02
C THR A 37 -11.36 16.47 -9.74
N ASP A 38 -11.03 16.96 -10.93
CA ASP A 38 -9.86 16.54 -11.71
C ASP A 38 -8.52 17.09 -11.16
N LYS A 39 -8.58 18.03 -10.19
CA LYS A 39 -7.41 18.62 -9.54
C LYS A 39 -7.10 18.06 -8.15
N ILE A 40 -7.67 16.94 -7.78
CA ILE A 40 -7.34 16.23 -6.54
C ILE A 40 -6.43 15.05 -6.88
N ILE A 41 -5.25 15.01 -6.26
CA ILE A 41 -4.35 13.85 -6.31
C ILE A 41 -4.61 13.01 -5.07
N ARG A 42 -5.02 11.76 -5.25
CA ARG A 42 -5.36 10.82 -4.18
C ARG A 42 -4.20 9.87 -3.96
N ILE A 43 -3.57 9.96 -2.79
CA ILE A 43 -2.36 9.20 -2.46
C ILE A 43 -2.64 8.23 -1.31
N GLY A 44 -2.37 6.94 -1.57
CA GLY A 44 -2.40 5.89 -0.55
C GLY A 44 -1.05 5.75 0.13
N PHE A 45 -1.06 5.58 1.45
CA PHE A 45 0.15 5.33 2.24
C PHE A 45 -0.11 4.29 3.33
N GLN A 46 0.95 3.71 3.89
CA GLN A 46 0.89 2.75 4.99
C GLN A 46 1.34 3.42 6.29
N LYS A 47 1.27 2.72 7.42
CA LYS A 47 1.57 3.28 8.75
C LYS A 47 2.94 3.96 8.84
N PHE A 48 3.94 3.47 8.10
CA PHE A 48 5.28 4.04 8.05
C PHE A 48 5.87 3.93 6.64
N GLY A 49 6.74 4.86 6.29
CA GLY A 49 7.44 4.92 5.01
C GLY A 49 7.66 6.37 4.58
N THR A 50 8.32 6.56 3.45
CA THR A 50 8.68 7.89 2.95
C THR A 50 7.47 8.78 2.70
N LEU A 51 6.33 8.21 2.27
CA LEU A 51 5.09 8.99 2.09
C LEU A 51 4.52 9.54 3.40
N ASN A 52 4.77 8.90 4.56
CA ASN A 52 4.39 9.45 5.86
C ASN A 52 5.19 10.71 6.19
N ILE A 53 6.50 10.67 5.91
CA ILE A 53 7.40 11.81 6.10
C ILE A 53 6.95 12.95 5.21
N LEU A 54 6.76 12.70 3.92
CA LEU A 54 6.29 13.67 2.94
C LEU A 54 4.96 14.30 3.34
N LYS A 55 3.97 13.48 3.75
CA LYS A 55 2.67 13.94 4.25
C LYS A 55 2.82 14.80 5.50
N ALA A 56 3.62 14.35 6.47
CA ALA A 56 3.80 15.04 7.75
C ALA A 56 4.46 16.42 7.57
N GLU A 57 5.36 16.57 6.61
CA GLU A 57 6.01 17.84 6.27
C GLU A 57 5.12 18.79 5.45
N GLY A 58 4.13 18.26 4.75
CA GLY A 58 3.23 19.03 3.88
C GLY A 58 3.94 19.73 2.72
N THR A 59 5.09 19.18 2.29
CA THR A 59 5.91 19.81 1.22
C THR A 59 5.29 19.60 -0.14
N LEU A 60 4.68 18.45 -0.37
CA LEU A 60 3.98 18.14 -1.62
C LEU A 60 2.79 19.08 -1.86
N GLU A 61 1.99 19.32 -0.83
CA GLU A 61 0.86 20.25 -0.87
C GLU A 61 1.32 21.67 -1.23
N LYS A 62 2.40 22.16 -0.61
CA LYS A 62 2.96 23.49 -0.88
C LYS A 62 3.42 23.67 -2.32
N VAL A 63 3.91 22.61 -2.97
CA VAL A 63 4.36 22.64 -4.37
C VAL A 63 3.19 22.52 -5.34
N LEU A 64 2.14 21.81 -4.97
CA LEU A 64 1.00 21.50 -5.84
C LEU A 64 -0.13 22.55 -5.76
N GLU A 65 -0.33 23.16 -4.60
CA GLU A 65 -1.39 24.19 -4.39
C GLU A 65 -1.29 25.36 -5.38
N PRO A 66 -0.11 25.99 -5.65
CA PRO A 66 0.02 27.04 -6.65
C PRO A 66 -0.31 26.60 -8.08
N LYS A 67 -0.28 25.29 -8.35
CA LYS A 67 -0.65 24.67 -9.63
C LYS A 67 -2.14 24.31 -9.70
N GLY A 68 -2.89 24.59 -8.62
CA GLY A 68 -4.32 24.32 -8.49
C GLY A 68 -4.66 22.89 -8.13
N TYR A 69 -3.71 22.07 -7.66
CA TYR A 69 -3.94 20.72 -7.19
C TYR A 69 -4.05 20.66 -5.67
N LYS A 70 -4.92 19.76 -5.17
CA LYS A 70 -5.03 19.38 -3.77
C LYS A 70 -4.57 17.95 -3.60
N VAL A 71 -3.96 17.63 -2.46
CA VAL A 71 -3.56 16.26 -2.11
C VAL A 71 -4.56 15.70 -1.11
N LYS A 72 -5.05 14.48 -1.37
CA LYS A 72 -5.86 13.71 -0.44
C LYS A 72 -5.11 12.43 -0.06
N TRP A 73 -4.74 12.31 1.20
CA TRP A 73 -4.06 11.16 1.75
C TRP A 73 -5.05 10.16 2.34
N THR A 74 -4.79 8.87 2.13
CA THR A 74 -5.57 7.77 2.73
C THR A 74 -4.61 6.70 3.24
N GLU A 75 -4.74 6.35 4.53
CA GLU A 75 -3.92 5.31 5.16
C GLU A 75 -4.53 3.92 4.93
N PHE A 76 -3.66 2.94 4.70
CA PHE A 76 -4.01 1.53 4.52
C PHE A 76 -3.20 0.63 5.45
N PRO A 77 -3.78 -0.49 5.91
CA PRO A 77 -3.09 -1.42 6.81
C PRO A 77 -1.94 -2.18 6.15
N GLY A 78 -1.91 -2.23 4.82
CA GLY A 78 -0.88 -2.91 4.05
C GLY A 78 -1.00 -2.69 2.55
N GLY A 79 0.03 -3.10 1.81
CA GLY A 79 0.11 -2.92 0.36
C GLY A 79 -1.01 -3.59 -0.44
N PRO A 80 -1.44 -4.81 -0.12
CA PRO A 80 -2.56 -5.45 -0.84
C PRO A 80 -3.83 -4.59 -0.83
N GLN A 81 -4.25 -4.07 0.34
CA GLN A 81 -5.45 -3.25 0.47
C GLN A 81 -5.31 -1.88 -0.25
N LEU A 82 -4.09 -1.31 -0.22
CA LEU A 82 -3.79 -0.08 -0.96
C LEU A 82 -3.95 -0.31 -2.47
N LEU A 83 -3.44 -1.42 -2.99
CA LEU A 83 -3.53 -1.71 -4.43
C LEU A 83 -4.94 -2.09 -4.89
N GLU A 84 -5.77 -2.65 -4.02
CA GLU A 84 -7.21 -2.80 -4.30
C GLU A 84 -7.87 -1.43 -4.49
N ALA A 85 -7.57 -0.45 -3.63
CA ALA A 85 -8.10 0.90 -3.76
C ALA A 85 -7.58 1.62 -5.04
N LEU A 86 -6.32 1.37 -5.42
CA LEU A 86 -5.75 1.88 -6.67
C LEU A 86 -6.44 1.24 -7.89
N ASN A 87 -6.67 -0.08 -7.85
CA ASN A 87 -7.32 -0.84 -8.91
C ASN A 87 -8.74 -0.35 -9.23
N VAL A 88 -9.52 -0.02 -8.18
CA VAL A 88 -10.89 0.49 -8.36
C VAL A 88 -10.95 2.01 -8.59
N GLY A 89 -9.81 2.68 -8.77
CA GLY A 89 -9.73 4.11 -9.06
C GLY A 89 -10.02 5.02 -7.88
N SER A 90 -9.96 4.52 -6.64
CA SER A 90 -10.09 5.33 -5.42
C SER A 90 -8.79 6.08 -5.07
N LEU A 91 -7.68 5.66 -5.64
CA LEU A 91 -6.35 6.29 -5.54
C LEU A 91 -5.79 6.56 -6.94
N ASP A 92 -4.88 7.53 -7.00
CA ASP A 92 -4.07 7.85 -8.18
C ASP A 92 -2.64 7.33 -8.05
N LEU A 93 -2.09 7.43 -6.83
CA LEU A 93 -0.74 7.02 -6.47
C LEU A 93 -0.74 6.23 -5.16
N GLY A 94 0.29 5.43 -4.99
CA GLY A 94 0.56 4.77 -3.72
C GLY A 94 1.95 4.18 -3.66
N HIS A 95 2.29 3.66 -2.49
CA HIS A 95 3.59 3.06 -2.23
C HIS A 95 3.38 1.75 -1.49
N THR A 96 4.09 0.72 -1.92
CA THR A 96 4.01 -0.61 -1.33
C THR A 96 5.27 -1.40 -1.65
N GLY A 97 5.49 -2.47 -0.91
CA GLY A 97 6.61 -3.35 -1.18
C GLY A 97 6.50 -4.15 -2.48
N GLU A 98 7.43 -5.07 -2.67
CA GLU A 98 7.66 -5.77 -3.95
C GLU A 98 6.59 -6.83 -4.28
N ALA A 99 5.97 -7.47 -3.30
CA ALA A 99 5.02 -8.54 -3.56
C ALA A 99 3.59 -8.09 -3.93
N PRO A 100 2.98 -7.08 -3.28
CA PRO A 100 1.61 -6.67 -3.59
C PRO A 100 1.35 -6.32 -5.07
N PRO A 101 2.26 -5.64 -5.81
CA PRO A 101 2.04 -5.36 -7.23
C PRO A 101 1.91 -6.61 -8.10
N ILE A 102 2.57 -7.70 -7.73
CA ILE A 102 2.49 -9.00 -8.41
C ILE A 102 1.04 -9.53 -8.35
N PHE A 103 0.46 -9.53 -7.14
CA PHE A 103 -0.93 -9.94 -6.95
C PHE A 103 -1.91 -9.03 -7.68
N ALA A 104 -1.69 -7.71 -7.66
CA ALA A 104 -2.51 -6.73 -8.36
C ALA A 104 -2.47 -6.95 -9.89
N GLN A 105 -1.27 -7.14 -10.48
CA GLN A 105 -1.14 -7.46 -11.91
C GLN A 105 -1.79 -8.79 -12.26
N ALA A 106 -1.64 -9.83 -11.43
CA ALA A 106 -2.29 -11.11 -11.64
C ALA A 106 -3.82 -11.01 -11.60
N ALA A 107 -4.35 -10.05 -10.83
CA ALA A 107 -5.77 -9.69 -10.81
C ALA A 107 -6.20 -8.75 -11.96
N GLY A 108 -5.26 -8.29 -12.79
CA GLY A 108 -5.54 -7.41 -13.94
C GLY A 108 -5.62 -5.93 -13.61
N ALA A 109 -5.08 -5.50 -12.45
CA ALA A 109 -5.07 -4.10 -12.04
C ALA A 109 -4.26 -3.23 -13.02
N PRO A 110 -4.77 -2.08 -13.47
CA PRO A 110 -4.09 -1.18 -14.40
C PRO A 110 -3.11 -0.27 -13.63
N ILE A 111 -2.04 -0.85 -13.12
CA ILE A 111 -0.99 -0.17 -12.36
C ILE A 111 0.28 0.01 -13.19
N VAL A 112 1.08 1.00 -12.84
CA VAL A 112 2.42 1.22 -13.40
C VAL A 112 3.41 1.55 -12.28
N TYR A 113 4.63 1.00 -12.39
CA TYR A 113 5.75 1.36 -11.54
C TYR A 113 6.39 2.64 -12.08
N PHE A 114 6.63 3.64 -11.24
CA PHE A 114 7.34 4.85 -11.67
C PHE A 114 8.65 5.09 -10.91
N ALA A 115 8.81 4.51 -9.71
CA ALA A 115 10.05 4.56 -8.93
C ALA A 115 10.11 3.41 -7.93
N ASN A 116 11.29 3.18 -7.35
CA ASN A 116 11.50 2.28 -6.22
C ASN A 116 12.49 2.87 -5.21
N GLU A 117 12.47 2.33 -4.00
CA GLU A 117 13.53 2.54 -3.02
C GLU A 117 14.64 1.47 -3.18
N PRO A 118 15.83 1.69 -2.63
CA PRO A 118 16.87 0.67 -2.54
C PRO A 118 16.39 -0.57 -1.77
N THR A 119 17.19 -1.63 -1.79
CA THR A 119 16.89 -2.85 -1.02
C THR A 119 16.92 -2.59 0.48
N ASN A 120 15.97 -3.19 1.20
CA ASN A 120 15.83 -3.04 2.65
C ASN A 120 15.54 -4.38 3.35
N PRO A 121 16.34 -5.42 3.17
CA PRO A 121 16.06 -6.77 3.66
C PRO A 121 15.93 -6.86 5.19
N LYS A 122 16.57 -5.96 5.92
CA LYS A 122 16.48 -5.90 7.39
C LYS A 122 15.18 -5.30 7.93
N GLY A 123 14.36 -4.70 7.06
CA GLY A 123 13.10 -4.05 7.44
C GLY A 123 11.94 -5.01 7.70
N GLU A 124 12.15 -6.32 7.55
CA GLU A 124 11.14 -7.35 7.81
C GLU A 124 11.77 -8.61 8.39
N ALA A 125 11.01 -9.36 9.17
CA ALA A 125 11.50 -10.56 9.86
C ALA A 125 10.39 -11.56 10.15
N ILE A 126 10.81 -12.81 10.40
CA ILE A 126 10.01 -13.82 11.09
C ILE A 126 10.31 -13.70 12.58
N LEU A 127 9.29 -13.41 13.37
CA LEU A 127 9.36 -13.24 14.81
C LEU A 127 8.76 -14.44 15.53
N VAL A 128 9.33 -14.77 16.68
CA VAL A 128 8.79 -15.74 17.63
C VAL A 128 8.69 -15.10 19.02
N PRO A 129 7.76 -15.55 19.88
CA PRO A 129 7.70 -15.09 21.26
C PRO A 129 9.02 -15.26 21.99
N LYS A 130 9.30 -14.40 22.99
CA LYS A 130 10.54 -14.38 23.78
C LYS A 130 10.92 -15.77 24.28
N ASP A 131 9.97 -16.49 24.84
CA ASP A 131 10.18 -17.78 25.49
C ASP A 131 9.78 -18.97 24.57
N SER A 132 9.64 -18.71 23.24
CA SER A 132 9.30 -19.75 22.27
C SER A 132 10.39 -20.83 22.20
N PRO A 133 10.03 -22.12 22.12
CA PRO A 133 10.97 -23.22 21.89
C PRO A 133 11.51 -23.24 20.46
N ILE A 134 10.93 -22.45 19.54
CA ILE A 134 11.36 -22.34 18.13
C ILE A 134 12.71 -21.60 18.10
N GLN A 135 13.75 -22.26 17.60
CA GLN A 135 15.11 -21.72 17.54
C GLN A 135 15.60 -21.52 16.10
N SER A 136 14.96 -22.15 15.14
CA SER A 136 15.31 -22.07 13.71
C SER A 136 14.09 -22.12 12.81
N VAL A 137 14.25 -21.74 11.55
CA VAL A 137 13.18 -21.84 10.55
C VAL A 137 12.69 -23.29 10.41
N LYS A 138 13.56 -24.29 10.64
CA LYS A 138 13.19 -25.72 10.58
C LYS A 138 12.11 -26.11 11.61
N ASP A 139 12.05 -25.37 12.72
CA ASP A 139 11.06 -25.63 13.78
C ASP A 139 9.67 -25.07 13.45
N LEU A 140 9.54 -24.34 12.31
CA LEU A 140 8.27 -23.81 11.83
C LEU A 140 7.35 -24.88 11.20
N LYS A 141 7.88 -26.07 10.94
CA LYS A 141 7.07 -27.18 10.41
C LYS A 141 5.89 -27.51 11.35
N GLY A 142 4.67 -27.51 10.79
CA GLY A 142 3.41 -27.73 11.52
C GLY A 142 3.01 -26.57 12.44
N LYS A 143 3.63 -25.39 12.32
CA LYS A 143 3.36 -24.21 13.15
C LYS A 143 2.38 -23.26 12.50
N LYS A 144 1.63 -22.52 13.33
CA LYS A 144 0.75 -21.43 12.94
C LYS A 144 1.55 -20.15 12.79
N ILE A 145 1.58 -19.62 11.58
CA ILE A 145 2.40 -18.45 11.23
C ILE A 145 1.49 -17.33 10.75
N ALA A 146 1.38 -16.25 11.53
CA ALA A 146 0.61 -15.07 11.14
C ALA A 146 1.38 -14.23 10.12
N LEU A 147 0.69 -13.75 9.10
CA LEU A 147 1.21 -12.84 8.08
C LEU A 147 0.10 -12.15 7.30
N ASN A 148 0.42 -11.04 6.62
CA ASN A 148 -0.50 -10.41 5.66
C ASN A 148 -0.35 -11.09 4.28
N LYS A 149 -1.42 -11.70 3.78
CA LYS A 149 -1.41 -12.41 2.50
C LYS A 149 -1.07 -11.47 1.34
N GLY A 150 -0.15 -11.89 0.49
CA GLY A 150 0.24 -11.14 -0.71
C GLY A 150 1.11 -9.91 -0.45
N SER A 151 1.60 -9.72 0.78
CA SER A 151 2.58 -8.69 1.15
C SER A 151 4.02 -9.21 1.04
N ASN A 152 5.00 -8.33 1.25
CA ASN A 152 6.43 -8.68 1.24
C ASN A 152 6.76 -9.83 2.18
N VAL A 153 6.19 -9.80 3.40
CA VAL A 153 6.45 -10.85 4.40
C VAL A 153 5.89 -12.21 3.98
N HIS A 154 4.95 -12.25 3.04
CA HIS A 154 4.53 -13.51 2.43
C HIS A 154 5.66 -14.07 1.54
N TYR A 155 6.37 -13.21 0.80
CA TYR A 155 7.52 -13.59 0.01
C TYR A 155 8.71 -13.97 0.89
N LEU A 156 8.99 -13.20 1.95
CA LEU A 156 10.01 -13.56 2.94
C LEU A 156 9.77 -14.95 3.54
N LEU A 157 8.52 -15.26 3.94
CA LEU A 157 8.20 -16.57 4.48
C LEU A 157 8.47 -17.67 3.47
N VAL A 158 8.03 -17.51 2.22
CA VAL A 158 8.28 -18.47 1.13
C VAL A 158 9.77 -18.71 0.94
N GLN A 159 10.57 -17.65 0.86
CA GLN A 159 12.02 -17.76 0.65
C GLN A 159 12.73 -18.40 1.86
N ALA A 160 12.31 -18.04 3.08
CA ALA A 160 12.87 -18.64 4.28
C ALA A 160 12.57 -20.15 4.35
N LEU A 161 11.34 -20.57 4.04
CA LEU A 161 10.97 -21.99 4.02
C LEU A 161 11.78 -22.76 2.97
N GLU A 162 11.92 -22.21 1.75
CA GLU A 162 12.68 -22.82 0.66
C GLU A 162 14.16 -23.00 1.03
N GLU A 163 14.80 -21.96 1.59
CA GLU A 163 16.21 -22.01 2.04
C GLU A 163 16.46 -23.13 3.06
N TYR A 164 15.48 -23.40 3.92
CA TYR A 164 15.60 -24.45 4.94
C TYR A 164 14.98 -25.79 4.54
N GLY A 165 14.53 -25.92 3.29
CA GLY A 165 13.98 -27.16 2.73
C GLY A 165 12.62 -27.57 3.28
N ILE A 166 11.79 -26.61 3.65
CA ILE A 166 10.41 -26.81 4.13
C ILE A 166 9.44 -26.45 2.99
N GLN A 167 8.50 -27.35 2.70
CA GLN A 167 7.43 -27.04 1.75
C GLN A 167 6.41 -26.11 2.38
N TYR A 168 5.79 -25.23 1.58
CA TYR A 168 4.82 -24.26 2.08
C TYR A 168 3.60 -24.93 2.73
N GLU A 169 3.21 -26.11 2.26
CA GLU A 169 2.11 -26.93 2.79
C GLU A 169 2.45 -27.60 4.13
N GLU A 170 3.70 -27.56 4.57
CA GLU A 170 4.12 -28.13 5.86
C GLU A 170 3.95 -27.14 7.03
N ILE A 171 3.49 -25.92 6.76
CA ILE A 171 3.15 -24.91 7.77
C ILE A 171 1.66 -24.57 7.72
N GLU A 172 1.15 -23.89 8.77
CA GLU A 172 -0.22 -23.39 8.82
C GLU A 172 -0.21 -21.85 8.73
N PRO A 173 -0.34 -21.24 7.52
CA PRO A 173 -0.35 -19.80 7.37
C PRO A 173 -1.69 -19.22 7.85
N VAL A 174 -1.63 -18.22 8.74
CA VAL A 174 -2.79 -17.51 9.29
C VAL A 174 -2.79 -16.09 8.71
N PHE A 175 -3.70 -15.82 7.78
CA PHE A 175 -3.74 -14.55 7.07
C PHE A 175 -4.50 -13.49 7.86
N LEU A 176 -3.78 -12.53 8.39
CA LEU A 176 -4.29 -11.45 9.23
C LEU A 176 -3.71 -10.09 8.80
N ALA A 177 -4.47 -9.02 9.02
CA ALA A 177 -3.91 -7.67 8.96
C ALA A 177 -2.91 -7.45 10.11
N PRO A 178 -1.94 -6.53 9.98
CA PRO A 178 -0.88 -6.36 10.99
C PRO A 178 -1.36 -6.20 12.43
N ALA A 179 -2.44 -5.42 12.65
CA ALA A 179 -2.99 -5.21 13.99
C ALA A 179 -3.58 -6.49 14.60
N ASP A 180 -4.32 -7.27 13.79
CA ASP A 180 -4.92 -8.53 14.23
C ASP A 180 -3.85 -9.62 14.42
N ALA A 181 -2.84 -9.64 13.52
CA ALA A 181 -1.69 -10.55 13.64
C ALA A 181 -0.89 -10.28 14.92
N ARG A 182 -0.71 -9.00 15.27
CA ARG A 182 -0.08 -8.61 16.53
C ARG A 182 -0.87 -9.13 17.73
N ALA A 183 -2.19 -8.92 17.76
CA ALA A 183 -3.03 -9.40 18.84
C ALA A 183 -2.97 -10.94 18.97
N ALA A 184 -3.03 -11.67 17.85
CA ALA A 184 -2.91 -13.12 17.83
C ALA A 184 -1.53 -13.60 18.34
N PHE A 185 -0.46 -12.91 17.98
CA PHE A 185 0.90 -13.21 18.42
C PHE A 185 1.08 -12.96 19.91
N GLU A 186 0.64 -11.81 20.42
CA GLU A 186 0.72 -11.46 21.85
C GLU A 186 -0.11 -12.38 22.74
N GLN A 187 -1.24 -12.92 22.23
CA GLN A 187 -2.10 -13.89 22.92
C GLN A 187 -1.61 -15.35 22.82
N GLY A 188 -0.56 -15.62 22.04
CA GLY A 188 -0.09 -16.98 21.79
C GLY A 188 -1.02 -17.84 20.93
N SER A 189 -1.90 -17.22 20.13
CA SER A 189 -2.81 -17.90 19.20
C SER A 189 -2.09 -18.36 17.92
N VAL A 190 -0.90 -17.82 17.66
CA VAL A 190 0.03 -18.21 16.60
C VAL A 190 1.41 -18.42 17.16
N ASP A 191 2.21 -19.27 16.52
CA ASP A 191 3.55 -19.64 16.98
C ASP A 191 4.64 -18.66 16.51
N ALA A 192 4.41 -18.01 15.36
CA ALA A 192 5.30 -17.03 14.75
C ALA A 192 4.51 -15.94 14.05
N TRP A 193 5.17 -14.79 13.83
CA TRP A 193 4.61 -13.66 13.09
C TRP A 193 5.62 -13.14 12.09
N VAL A 194 5.26 -13.07 10.81
CA VAL A 194 6.10 -12.47 9.79
C VAL A 194 5.59 -11.07 9.53
N ILE A 195 6.48 -10.07 9.77
CA ILE A 195 6.07 -8.67 9.81
C ILE A 195 7.21 -7.73 9.43
N TRP A 196 6.85 -6.54 9.01
CA TRP A 196 7.74 -5.43 8.65
C TRP A 196 7.74 -4.30 9.68
N ASP A 197 8.72 -3.41 9.59
CA ASP A 197 8.78 -2.19 10.40
C ASP A 197 7.62 -1.21 10.07
N PRO A 198 7.06 -0.50 11.06
CA PRO A 198 7.52 -0.39 12.45
C PRO A 198 6.94 -1.45 13.39
N PHE A 199 6.01 -2.29 12.95
CA PHE A 199 5.40 -3.34 13.78
C PHE A 199 6.43 -4.32 14.31
N PHE A 200 7.44 -4.63 13.51
CA PHE A 200 8.56 -5.47 13.87
C PHE A 200 9.33 -4.87 15.07
N ALA A 201 9.78 -3.64 14.98
CA ALA A 201 10.49 -2.96 16.06
C ALA A 201 9.62 -2.75 17.31
N GLU A 202 8.31 -2.49 17.14
CA GLU A 202 7.37 -2.43 18.27
C GLU A 202 7.21 -3.78 18.97
N ALA A 203 7.16 -4.91 18.24
CA ALA A 203 7.08 -6.24 18.82
C ALA A 203 8.34 -6.54 19.64
N GLU A 204 9.53 -6.26 19.10
CA GLU A 204 10.79 -6.39 19.84
C GLU A 204 10.78 -5.56 21.15
N ALA A 205 10.40 -4.28 21.05
CA ALA A 205 10.43 -3.35 22.19
C ALA A 205 9.40 -3.69 23.28
N LYS A 206 8.17 -4.06 22.87
CA LYS A 206 7.04 -4.21 23.80
C LYS A 206 6.89 -5.62 24.35
N THR A 207 7.22 -6.65 23.57
CA THR A 207 7.00 -8.05 23.95
C THR A 207 8.29 -8.84 24.15
N GLY A 208 9.43 -8.26 23.77
CA GLY A 208 10.70 -8.97 23.74
C GLY A 208 10.74 -10.08 22.68
N ALA A 209 9.91 -9.98 21.64
CA ALA A 209 9.91 -10.93 20.52
C ALA A 209 11.32 -11.11 19.95
N ARG A 210 11.66 -12.35 19.62
CA ARG A 210 12.97 -12.69 19.03
C ARG A 210 12.87 -12.78 17.51
N ILE A 211 13.88 -12.27 16.84
CA ILE A 211 14.07 -12.49 15.40
C ILE A 211 14.51 -13.95 15.20
N LEU A 212 13.76 -14.70 14.42
CA LEU A 212 14.17 -16.03 13.97
C LEU A 212 15.07 -15.91 12.73
N VAL A 213 14.65 -15.09 11.76
CA VAL A 213 15.40 -14.70 10.57
C VAL A 213 14.83 -13.39 10.03
N ASP A 214 15.68 -12.52 9.49
CA ASP A 214 15.29 -11.35 8.71
C ASP A 214 15.42 -11.62 7.19
N GLY A 215 15.16 -10.63 6.36
CA GLY A 215 15.24 -10.78 4.91
C GLY A 215 16.65 -10.84 4.33
N THR A 216 17.70 -10.69 5.16
CA THR A 216 19.08 -10.64 4.69
C THR A 216 19.48 -11.93 3.99
N GLY A 217 19.88 -11.83 2.72
CA GLY A 217 20.25 -12.97 1.89
C GLY A 217 19.07 -13.76 1.31
N LEU A 218 17.84 -13.47 1.74
CA LEU A 218 16.63 -14.16 1.29
C LEU A 218 15.83 -13.34 0.28
N VAL A 219 15.61 -12.05 0.56
CA VAL A 219 14.78 -11.16 -0.24
C VAL A 219 15.42 -9.79 -0.41
N GLN A 220 14.98 -9.03 -1.40
CA GLN A 220 15.43 -7.65 -1.59
C GLN A 220 14.63 -6.68 -0.70
N ASN A 221 13.36 -6.98 -0.47
CA ASN A 221 12.42 -6.15 0.26
C ASN A 221 12.44 -4.70 -0.23
N ARG A 222 12.22 -4.51 -1.53
CA ARG A 222 12.10 -3.17 -2.12
C ARG A 222 10.72 -2.60 -1.90
N GLU A 223 10.69 -1.29 -1.75
CA GLU A 223 9.46 -0.52 -1.82
C GLU A 223 9.31 0.08 -3.23
N PHE A 224 8.08 0.07 -3.76
CA PHE A 224 7.74 0.63 -5.06
C PHE A 224 6.73 1.75 -4.95
N PHE A 225 6.94 2.80 -5.71
CA PHE A 225 5.97 3.84 -5.95
C PHE A 225 5.20 3.51 -7.23
N LEU A 226 3.88 3.43 -7.09
CA LEU A 226 2.99 3.02 -8.16
C LEU A 226 1.95 4.10 -8.44
N ALA A 227 1.51 4.14 -9.69
CA ALA A 227 0.39 4.96 -10.10
C ALA A 227 -0.66 4.12 -10.81
N SER A 228 -1.91 4.59 -10.84
CA SER A 228 -2.86 4.07 -11.81
C SER A 228 -2.38 4.43 -13.22
N LYS A 229 -2.54 3.51 -14.17
CA LYS A 229 -2.10 3.73 -15.55
C LYS A 229 -2.72 4.98 -16.15
N SER A 230 -4.01 5.19 -15.91
CA SER A 230 -4.73 6.37 -16.42
C SER A 230 -4.21 7.69 -15.83
N PHE A 231 -3.77 7.72 -14.57
CA PHE A 231 -3.18 8.89 -13.96
C PHE A 231 -1.78 9.15 -14.55
N ALA A 232 -0.96 8.12 -14.68
CA ALA A 232 0.38 8.23 -15.22
C ALA A 232 0.40 8.74 -16.67
N GLU A 233 -0.54 8.27 -17.51
CA GLU A 233 -0.67 8.72 -18.89
C GLU A 233 -1.15 10.17 -19.02
N LYS A 234 -1.99 10.66 -18.11
CA LYS A 234 -2.57 12.01 -18.17
C LYS A 234 -1.74 13.08 -17.42
N HIS A 235 -0.95 12.67 -16.46
CA HIS A 235 -0.32 13.54 -15.46
C HIS A 235 1.14 13.15 -15.19
N SER A 236 1.91 12.83 -16.24
CA SER A 236 3.30 12.41 -16.09
C SER A 236 4.16 13.49 -15.40
N GLU A 237 3.85 14.78 -15.64
CA GLU A 237 4.51 15.90 -14.97
C GLU A 237 4.30 15.93 -13.44
N LEU A 238 3.17 15.40 -12.96
CA LEU A 238 2.90 15.30 -11.52
C LEU A 238 3.70 14.17 -10.90
N LEU A 239 3.96 13.07 -11.61
CA LEU A 239 4.84 12.02 -11.15
C LEU A 239 6.26 12.52 -10.93
N ASP A 240 6.78 13.38 -11.82
CA ASP A 240 8.09 14.02 -11.67
C ASP A 240 8.16 14.94 -10.44
N ILE A 241 7.06 15.65 -10.15
CA ILE A 241 6.97 16.49 -8.95
C ILE A 241 6.97 15.60 -7.70
N VAL A 242 6.15 14.56 -7.67
CA VAL A 242 6.08 13.63 -6.54
C VAL A 242 7.44 12.96 -6.31
N TYR A 243 8.09 12.49 -7.37
CA TYR A 243 9.43 11.90 -7.31
C TYR A 243 10.45 12.86 -6.64
N LYS A 244 10.48 14.13 -7.07
CA LYS A 244 11.39 15.12 -6.51
C LYS A 244 11.10 15.46 -5.05
N GLU A 245 9.85 15.49 -4.66
CA GLU A 245 9.49 15.76 -3.25
C GLU A 245 9.81 14.54 -2.36
N ILE A 246 9.63 13.32 -2.86
CA ILE A 246 10.10 12.10 -2.19
C ILE A 246 11.62 12.15 -2.02
N GLU A 247 12.38 12.45 -3.07
CA GLU A 247 13.85 12.55 -3.02
C GLU A 247 14.32 13.55 -1.95
N LYS A 248 13.63 14.68 -1.81
CA LYS A 248 13.95 15.69 -0.78
C LYS A 248 13.67 15.16 0.64
N ALA A 249 12.53 14.53 0.83
CA ALA A 249 12.14 13.95 2.12
C ALA A 249 13.12 12.84 2.56
N GLU A 250 13.52 11.98 1.64
CA GLU A 250 14.53 10.94 1.85
C GLU A 250 15.88 11.52 2.28
N ARG A 251 16.37 12.51 1.54
CA ARG A 251 17.65 13.18 1.84
C ARG A 251 17.65 13.80 3.23
N LYS A 252 16.60 14.53 3.57
CA LYS A 252 16.43 15.10 4.90
C LYS A 252 16.43 14.05 6.00
N THR A 253 15.78 12.92 5.74
CA THR A 253 15.72 11.81 6.70
C THR A 253 17.09 11.19 6.93
N ILE A 254 17.88 10.98 5.87
CA ILE A 254 19.25 10.46 5.98
C ILE A 254 20.10 11.36 6.88
N GLU A 255 19.96 12.67 6.72
CA GLU A 255 20.75 13.66 7.46
C GLU A 255 20.33 13.81 8.92
N ASN A 256 19.05 13.53 9.26
CA ASN A 256 18.47 13.91 10.56
C ASN A 256 17.53 12.81 11.13
N LYS A 257 17.96 11.55 11.16
CA LYS A 257 17.11 10.41 11.57
C LYS A 257 16.45 10.58 12.94
N ALA A 258 17.20 11.04 13.95
CA ALA A 258 16.68 11.25 15.29
C ALA A 258 15.60 12.36 15.34
N GLU A 259 15.81 13.46 14.59
CA GLU A 259 14.83 14.55 14.49
C GLU A 259 13.55 14.05 13.81
N VAL A 260 13.68 13.28 12.72
CA VAL A 260 12.54 12.68 12.01
C VAL A 260 11.80 11.68 12.89
N ALA A 261 12.50 10.84 13.66
CA ALA A 261 11.88 9.92 14.62
C ALA A 261 11.06 10.68 15.66
N ALA A 262 11.64 11.71 16.28
CA ALA A 262 10.96 12.55 17.27
C ALA A 262 9.74 13.28 16.67
N PHE A 263 9.85 13.76 15.44
CA PHE A 263 8.77 14.43 14.73
C PHE A 263 7.60 13.48 14.38
N LEU A 264 7.89 12.24 13.98
CA LEU A 264 6.88 11.26 13.61
C LEU A 264 6.25 10.55 14.82
N SER A 265 6.97 10.44 15.95
CA SER A 265 6.52 9.71 17.14
C SER A 265 5.09 10.06 17.58
N PRO A 266 4.71 11.32 17.83
CA PRO A 266 3.35 11.67 18.25
C PRO A 266 2.29 11.40 17.16
N GLN A 267 2.68 11.39 15.90
CA GLN A 267 1.77 11.18 14.76
C GLN A 267 1.44 9.70 14.57
N LEU A 268 2.41 8.82 14.81
CA LEU A 268 2.30 7.38 14.62
C LEU A 268 1.93 6.64 15.91
N GLY A 269 2.03 7.29 17.07
CA GLY A 269 1.84 6.66 18.38
C GLY A 269 2.90 5.61 18.69
N ILE A 270 4.12 5.81 18.19
CA ILE A 270 5.29 4.92 18.39
C ILE A 270 6.37 5.74 19.07
N GLU A 271 7.02 5.15 20.08
CA GLU A 271 8.11 5.78 20.80
C GLU A 271 9.26 6.19 19.87
N ALA A 272 9.81 7.39 20.07
CA ALA A 272 10.87 7.94 19.21
C ALA A 272 12.08 7.00 19.10
N GLU A 273 12.51 6.39 20.22
CA GLU A 273 13.61 5.41 20.24
C GLU A 273 13.33 4.19 19.34
N THR A 274 12.08 3.73 19.31
CA THR A 274 11.68 2.64 18.40
C THR A 274 11.72 3.08 16.96
N LEU A 275 11.27 4.30 16.65
CA LEU A 275 11.36 4.85 15.30
C LEU A 275 12.80 5.12 14.85
N GLU A 276 13.68 5.53 15.75
CA GLU A 276 15.12 5.65 15.44
C GLU A 276 15.69 4.31 14.99
N LYS A 277 15.39 3.20 15.69
CA LYS A 277 15.81 1.85 15.28
C LYS A 277 15.29 1.48 13.89
N VAL A 278 14.04 1.83 13.59
CA VAL A 278 13.45 1.63 12.27
C VAL A 278 14.20 2.41 11.20
N LEU A 279 14.46 3.71 11.46
CA LEU A 279 15.18 4.58 10.53
C LEU A 279 16.67 4.20 10.36
N GLU A 280 17.31 3.66 11.39
CA GLU A 280 18.68 3.14 11.31
C GLU A 280 18.76 1.86 10.46
N ARG A 281 17.75 1.00 10.57
CA ARG A 281 17.64 -0.27 9.86
C ARG A 281 17.33 -0.09 8.38
N ARG A 282 16.61 1.00 8.05
CA ARG A 282 16.13 1.30 6.70
C ARG A 282 17.24 1.87 5.82
N THR A 283 17.28 1.41 4.58
CA THR A 283 18.04 2.03 3.50
C THR A 283 17.14 3.04 2.81
N PHE A 284 17.59 4.29 2.72
CA PHE A 284 16.87 5.40 2.09
C PHE A 284 17.38 5.71 0.69
N GLY A 285 16.52 6.27 -0.13
CA GLY A 285 16.78 6.73 -1.48
C GLY A 285 15.60 6.45 -2.40
N ILE A 286 15.50 7.18 -3.49
CA ILE A 286 14.54 6.91 -4.56
C ILE A 286 15.29 6.71 -5.85
N GLU A 287 14.95 5.65 -6.57
CA GLU A 287 15.60 5.20 -7.80
C GLU A 287 14.57 5.10 -8.92
N LYS A 288 15.01 5.34 -10.15
CA LYS A 288 14.22 4.98 -11.32
C LYS A 288 14.22 3.47 -11.51
N ILE A 289 13.09 2.95 -11.97
CA ILE A 289 12.96 1.53 -12.28
C ILE A 289 13.99 1.13 -13.34
N THR A 290 14.77 0.11 -13.04
CA THR A 290 15.77 -0.45 -13.96
C THR A 290 15.31 -1.80 -14.53
N LYS A 291 15.94 -2.24 -15.62
CA LYS A 291 15.73 -3.58 -16.16
C LYS A 291 15.99 -4.67 -15.10
N LYS A 292 17.06 -4.50 -14.31
CA LYS A 292 17.40 -5.43 -13.22
C LYS A 292 16.28 -5.48 -12.17
N THR A 293 15.72 -4.34 -11.78
CA THR A 293 14.61 -4.27 -10.81
C THR A 293 13.40 -5.06 -11.30
N ILE A 294 13.06 -4.96 -12.58
CA ILE A 294 11.92 -5.69 -13.17
C ILE A 294 12.23 -7.19 -13.31
N GLU A 295 13.46 -7.56 -13.63
CA GLU A 295 13.89 -8.97 -13.63
C GLU A 295 13.82 -9.60 -12.23
N GLU A 296 14.11 -8.83 -11.17
CA GLU A 296 13.93 -9.25 -9.78
C GLU A 296 12.44 -9.43 -9.45
N GLN A 297 11.57 -8.48 -9.86
CA GLN A 297 10.12 -8.59 -9.73
C GLN A 297 9.56 -9.82 -10.46
N GLN A 298 10.08 -10.14 -11.66
CA GLN A 298 9.66 -11.32 -12.40
C GLN A 298 9.93 -12.62 -11.64
N LYS A 299 11.06 -12.72 -10.95
CA LYS A 299 11.38 -13.90 -10.12
C LYS A 299 10.38 -14.11 -9.00
N ILE A 300 9.92 -13.02 -8.36
CA ILE A 300 8.86 -13.08 -7.34
C ILE A 300 7.56 -13.58 -7.95
N ALA A 301 7.18 -13.04 -9.11
CA ALA A 301 5.98 -13.45 -9.83
C ALA A 301 6.01 -14.94 -10.23
N ASP A 302 7.15 -15.40 -10.76
CA ASP A 302 7.34 -16.80 -11.15
C ASP A 302 7.24 -17.74 -9.94
N LYS A 303 7.83 -17.36 -8.79
CA LYS A 303 7.76 -18.12 -7.54
C LYS A 303 6.32 -18.22 -7.02
N PHE A 304 5.58 -17.11 -6.99
CA PHE A 304 4.18 -17.12 -6.55
C PHE A 304 3.28 -17.91 -7.50
N TYR A 305 3.57 -17.92 -8.80
CA TYR A 305 2.84 -18.76 -9.74
C TYR A 305 3.17 -20.24 -9.54
N GLU A 306 4.45 -20.61 -9.35
CA GLU A 306 4.89 -21.98 -9.04
C GLU A 306 4.17 -22.57 -7.83
N LEU A 307 4.03 -21.77 -6.78
CA LEU A 307 3.31 -22.12 -5.54
C LEU A 307 1.78 -21.96 -5.64
N GLN A 308 1.24 -21.66 -6.82
CA GLN A 308 -0.20 -21.44 -7.05
C GLN A 308 -0.82 -20.35 -6.15
N LEU A 309 -0.01 -19.40 -5.67
CA LEU A 309 -0.44 -18.27 -4.87
C LEU A 309 -1.04 -17.15 -5.73
N ILE A 310 -0.70 -17.10 -7.03
CA ILE A 310 -1.37 -16.29 -8.04
C ILE A 310 -1.96 -17.17 -9.14
N PRO A 311 -3.10 -16.79 -9.75
CA PRO A 311 -3.87 -17.68 -10.64
C PRO A 311 -3.29 -17.83 -12.05
N LYS A 312 -2.39 -16.95 -12.47
CA LYS A 312 -1.80 -16.94 -13.82
C LYS A 312 -0.39 -16.39 -13.81
N LYS A 313 0.39 -16.78 -14.81
CA LYS A 313 1.68 -16.12 -15.11
C LYS A 313 1.44 -14.68 -15.54
N ILE A 314 2.33 -13.79 -15.12
CA ILE A 314 2.34 -12.38 -15.51
C ILE A 314 3.71 -12.02 -16.05
N ASP A 315 3.76 -10.99 -16.90
CA ASP A 315 4.98 -10.30 -17.29
C ASP A 315 5.03 -8.95 -16.54
N THR A 316 5.94 -8.84 -15.60
CA THR A 316 6.08 -7.65 -14.77
C THR A 316 6.47 -6.40 -15.57
N SER A 317 7.07 -6.59 -16.76
CA SER A 317 7.45 -5.49 -17.66
C SER A 317 6.24 -4.76 -18.26
N GLU A 318 5.06 -5.40 -18.30
CA GLU A 318 3.81 -4.75 -18.78
C GLU A 318 3.36 -3.61 -17.88
N ALA A 319 3.79 -3.58 -16.62
CA ALA A 319 3.51 -2.51 -15.66
C ALA A 319 4.60 -1.42 -15.62
N LEU A 320 5.52 -1.38 -16.56
CA LEU A 320 6.45 -0.28 -16.69
C LEU A 320 5.75 0.96 -17.24
N LEU A 321 6.10 2.12 -16.66
CA LEU A 321 5.70 3.40 -17.25
C LEU A 321 6.39 3.53 -18.62
N LYS A 322 5.60 3.56 -19.68
CA LYS A 322 6.12 3.85 -21.01
C LYS A 322 6.40 5.34 -21.08
N VAL A 323 7.67 5.70 -20.97
CA VAL A 323 8.11 7.07 -21.28
C VAL A 323 8.18 7.15 -22.80
N ASP A 324 7.36 8.02 -23.40
CA ASP A 324 7.51 8.34 -24.83
C ASP A 324 8.94 8.84 -25.05
N SER A 325 9.67 8.10 -25.87
CA SER A 325 11.08 8.36 -26.23
C SER A 325 11.19 9.51 -27.22
#